data_cd6f0bd676c9d11423bac47b6e432998
#
_entry.id   cd6f0bd676c9d11423bac47b6e432998
#
_cell.length_a   1.000
_cell.length_b   1.000
_cell.length_c   1.000
_cell.angle_alpha   90.00
_cell.angle_beta   90.00
_cell.angle_gamma   90.00
#
_symmetry.space_group_name_H-M   'P 1'
#
loop_
_entity.id
_entity.type
_entity.pdbx_description
1 polymer ?
#
loop_
_entity_poly.entity_id
_entity_poly.type
_entity_poly.pdbx_seq_one_letter_code
_entity_poly.pdbx_strand_id
1 'polypeptide(L)'
;MINGRSFILGMEIDELDNYIEVMPRDVYERYIRFKEKNGEKQLKESNNELYDDIIFCAEKIQCDSALRGLKEDKINKKIKDLLEAKGYLTLDQTQQGKSLKGKEAGEIDILIKVNNFPVALIEAMKLKYVDKDYICKHIQKIYKYDTLGYSQNYLISYVDSKRFENFCKRYNKYIKEMEYPYAVINFDNEIERQYSELRTYKVKLKREGIDTILYHILIHMQ
;
A
#
# COMPACT_ATOMS: atom_id res chain seq x y z
N MET A 1 -0.26 -32.63 -10.25
CA MET A 1 -1.53 -31.95 -9.89
C MET A 1 -2.68 -32.84 -10.30
N ILE A 2 -3.59 -33.12 -9.41
CA ILE A 2 -4.82 -33.86 -9.69
C ILE A 2 -5.97 -32.91 -9.32
N ASN A 3 -6.90 -32.66 -10.25
CA ASN A 3 -8.03 -31.74 -10.06
C ASN A 3 -7.65 -30.33 -9.57
N GLY A 4 -6.53 -29.77 -10.03
CA GLY A 4 -6.06 -28.43 -9.63
C GLY A 4 -5.38 -28.36 -8.26
N ARG A 5 -5.29 -29.46 -7.51
CA ARG A 5 -4.62 -29.52 -6.21
C ARG A 5 -3.18 -30.04 -6.36
N SER A 6 -2.29 -29.52 -5.53
CA SER A 6 -0.89 -29.92 -5.51
C SER A 6 -0.65 -30.94 -4.40
N PHE A 7 0.08 -32.02 -4.71
CA PHE A 7 0.37 -33.09 -3.77
C PHE A 7 1.87 -33.34 -3.68
N ILE A 8 2.34 -33.72 -2.48
CA ILE A 8 3.66 -34.30 -2.20
C ILE A 8 3.40 -35.55 -1.40
N LEU A 9 3.99 -36.68 -1.82
CA LEU A 9 3.79 -38.01 -1.18
C LEU A 9 2.30 -38.44 -1.12
N GLY A 10 1.44 -37.97 -2.04
CA GLY A 10 0.03 -38.32 -2.05
C GLY A 10 -0.86 -37.54 -1.07
N MET A 11 -0.28 -36.63 -0.31
CA MET A 11 -1.01 -35.73 0.61
C MET A 11 -1.21 -34.32 -0.01
N GLU A 12 -2.29 -33.66 0.33
CA GLU A 12 -2.47 -32.25 -0.01
C GLU A 12 -1.41 -31.42 0.71
N ILE A 13 -0.88 -30.39 0.04
CA ILE A 13 0.23 -29.60 0.59
C ILE A 13 -0.15 -28.90 1.88
N ASP A 14 -1.41 -28.45 2.01
CA ASP A 14 -1.89 -27.79 3.23
C ASP A 14 -2.00 -28.75 4.44
N GLU A 15 -2.04 -30.06 4.19
CA GLU A 15 -2.03 -31.09 5.25
C GLU A 15 -0.61 -31.38 5.75
N LEU A 16 0.42 -31.07 4.94
CA LEU A 16 1.82 -31.36 5.27
C LEU A 16 2.36 -30.51 6.42
N ASP A 17 1.76 -29.35 6.70
CA ASP A 17 2.16 -28.49 7.83
C ASP A 17 2.06 -29.25 9.18
N ASN A 18 1.13 -30.21 9.28
CA ASN A 18 0.95 -31.01 10.49
C ASN A 18 2.04 -32.09 10.70
N TYR A 19 2.87 -32.31 9.70
CA TYR A 19 3.88 -33.37 9.70
C TYR A 19 5.32 -32.86 9.58
N ILE A 20 5.54 -31.56 9.70
CA ILE A 20 6.87 -30.93 9.51
C ILE A 20 7.94 -31.57 10.39
N GLU A 21 7.63 -31.86 11.66
CA GLU A 21 8.59 -32.42 12.63
C GLU A 21 9.05 -33.85 12.30
N VAL A 22 8.24 -34.60 11.55
CA VAL A 22 8.53 -36.01 11.20
C VAL A 22 8.85 -36.18 9.71
N MET A 23 8.93 -35.09 8.97
CA MET A 23 9.11 -35.09 7.52
C MET A 23 10.57 -35.48 7.15
N PRO A 24 10.79 -36.45 6.24
CA PRO A 24 12.13 -36.69 5.70
C PRO A 24 12.72 -35.41 5.08
N ARG A 25 14.04 -35.21 5.26
CA ARG A 25 14.73 -34.00 4.90
C ARG A 25 14.55 -33.59 3.42
N ASP A 26 14.61 -34.57 2.50
CA ASP A 26 14.42 -34.33 1.06
C ASP A 26 12.98 -33.89 0.72
N VAL A 27 11.99 -34.40 1.46
CA VAL A 27 10.59 -34.03 1.34
C VAL A 27 10.38 -32.64 1.91
N TYR A 28 10.97 -32.35 3.08
CA TYR A 28 10.95 -31.03 3.69
C TYR A 28 11.54 -29.96 2.78
N GLU A 29 12.70 -30.20 2.16
CA GLU A 29 13.32 -29.26 1.23
C GLU A 29 12.46 -28.99 -0.02
N ARG A 30 11.76 -30.01 -0.54
CA ARG A 30 10.81 -29.84 -1.66
C ARG A 30 9.58 -29.05 -1.23
N TYR A 31 9.07 -29.32 -0.03
CA TYR A 31 7.93 -28.63 0.54
C TYR A 31 8.24 -27.13 0.76
N ILE A 32 9.40 -26.80 1.35
CA ILE A 32 9.83 -25.41 1.55
C ILE A 32 9.97 -24.69 0.20
N ARG A 33 10.64 -25.27 -0.79
CA ARG A 33 10.75 -24.68 -2.14
C ARG A 33 9.38 -24.44 -2.79
N PHE A 34 8.42 -25.34 -2.57
CA PHE A 34 7.07 -25.17 -3.08
C PHE A 34 6.35 -24.02 -2.36
N LYS A 35 6.45 -23.94 -1.04
CA LYS A 35 5.87 -22.85 -0.23
C LYS A 35 6.49 -21.49 -0.62
N GLU A 36 7.80 -21.41 -0.77
CA GLU A 36 8.51 -20.21 -1.22
C GLU A 36 8.03 -19.75 -2.60
N LYS A 37 7.98 -20.67 -3.58
CA LYS A 37 7.53 -20.37 -4.95
C LYS A 37 6.06 -19.96 -5.02
N ASN A 38 5.19 -20.58 -4.24
CA ASN A 38 3.78 -20.20 -4.18
C ASN A 38 3.56 -18.96 -3.31
N GLY A 39 4.36 -18.77 -2.25
CA GLY A 39 4.37 -17.54 -1.46
C GLY A 39 4.74 -16.32 -2.29
N GLU A 40 5.75 -16.42 -3.16
CA GLU A 40 6.07 -15.34 -4.11
C GLU A 40 4.94 -15.06 -5.10
N LYS A 41 4.24 -16.11 -5.58
CA LYS A 41 3.09 -15.97 -6.46
C LYS A 41 1.90 -15.34 -5.75
N GLN A 42 1.59 -15.79 -4.53
CA GLN A 42 0.53 -15.21 -3.69
C GLN A 42 0.83 -13.75 -3.32
N LEU A 43 2.10 -13.39 -3.04
CA LEU A 43 2.50 -12.01 -2.77
C LEU A 43 2.32 -11.11 -4.00
N LYS A 44 2.61 -11.62 -5.21
CA LYS A 44 2.40 -10.85 -6.45
C LYS A 44 0.91 -10.67 -6.78
N GLU A 45 0.10 -11.70 -6.60
CA GLU A 45 -1.35 -11.65 -6.76
C GLU A 45 -1.96 -10.71 -5.69
N SER A 46 -1.55 -10.84 -4.43
CA SER A 46 -1.94 -9.99 -3.30
C SER A 46 -1.60 -8.50 -3.51
N ASN A 47 -0.47 -8.19 -4.15
CA ASN A 47 -0.09 -6.81 -4.41
C ASN A 47 -1.03 -6.13 -5.42
N ASN A 48 -1.51 -6.84 -6.44
CA ASN A 48 -2.50 -6.32 -7.37
C ASN A 48 -3.87 -6.19 -6.70
N GLU A 49 -4.28 -7.17 -5.90
CA GLU A 49 -5.51 -7.13 -5.12
C GLU A 49 -5.51 -5.96 -4.14
N LEU A 50 -4.42 -5.73 -3.40
CA LEU A 50 -4.31 -4.63 -2.47
C LEU A 50 -4.45 -3.27 -3.16
N TYR A 51 -3.81 -3.08 -4.34
CA TYR A 51 -3.97 -1.86 -5.12
C TYR A 51 -5.45 -1.65 -5.51
N ASP A 52 -6.11 -2.67 -6.05
CA ASP A 52 -7.52 -2.60 -6.46
C ASP A 52 -8.44 -2.30 -5.26
N ASP A 53 -8.16 -2.88 -4.10
CA ASP A 53 -8.90 -2.65 -2.87
C ASP A 53 -8.71 -1.23 -2.32
N ILE A 54 -7.52 -0.66 -2.44
CA ILE A 54 -7.26 0.73 -2.06
C ILE A 54 -7.97 1.69 -3.04
N ILE A 55 -7.97 1.39 -4.34
CA ILE A 55 -8.75 2.16 -5.32
C ILE A 55 -10.25 2.09 -5.00
N PHE A 56 -10.77 0.91 -4.67
CA PHE A 56 -12.15 0.77 -4.21
C PHE A 56 -12.44 1.64 -2.97
N CYS A 57 -11.53 1.67 -1.99
CA CYS A 57 -11.67 2.56 -0.83
C CYS A 57 -11.71 4.03 -1.25
N ALA A 58 -10.82 4.45 -2.16
CA ALA A 58 -10.77 5.82 -2.70
C ALA A 58 -12.07 6.20 -3.43
N GLU A 59 -12.64 5.29 -4.22
CA GLU A 59 -13.94 5.46 -4.88
C GLU A 59 -15.07 5.66 -3.85
N LYS A 60 -15.10 4.85 -2.78
CA LYS A 60 -16.10 4.97 -1.70
C LYS A 60 -15.96 6.29 -0.95
N ILE A 61 -14.74 6.74 -0.69
CA ILE A 61 -14.48 8.06 -0.08
C ILE A 61 -14.98 9.19 -0.99
N GLN A 62 -14.69 9.12 -2.29
CA GLN A 62 -15.09 10.14 -3.24
C GLN A 62 -16.61 10.25 -3.37
N CYS A 63 -17.31 9.10 -3.39
CA CYS A 63 -18.77 9.04 -3.52
C CYS A 63 -19.52 9.46 -2.25
N ASP A 64 -18.86 9.49 -1.08
CA ASP A 64 -19.50 9.82 0.19
C ASP A 64 -19.42 11.33 0.50
N SER A 65 -20.49 12.05 0.18
CA SER A 65 -20.57 13.49 0.41
C SER A 65 -20.48 13.88 1.90
N ALA A 66 -20.81 12.96 2.82
CA ALA A 66 -20.72 13.22 4.26
C ALA A 66 -19.26 13.34 4.74
N LEU A 67 -18.29 12.85 3.97
CA LEU A 67 -16.86 12.98 4.28
C LEU A 67 -16.26 14.33 3.87
N ARG A 68 -16.98 15.10 3.06
CA ARG A 68 -16.51 16.41 2.60
C ARG A 68 -16.40 17.38 3.76
N GLY A 69 -15.29 18.12 3.80
CA GLY A 69 -15.00 19.06 4.89
C GLY A 69 -14.56 18.44 6.22
N LEU A 70 -14.62 17.10 6.38
CA LEU A 70 -14.15 16.45 7.60
C LEU A 70 -12.62 16.58 7.74
N LYS A 71 -12.16 16.42 8.99
CA LYS A 71 -10.73 16.31 9.29
C LYS A 71 -10.17 15.01 8.68
N GLU A 72 -8.90 15.03 8.33
CA GLU A 72 -8.14 13.94 7.75
C GLU A 72 -8.30 12.63 8.53
N ASP A 73 -8.12 12.65 9.86
CA ASP A 73 -8.25 11.46 10.72
C ASP A 73 -9.60 10.75 10.56
N LYS A 74 -10.67 11.50 10.30
CA LYS A 74 -12.02 10.91 10.11
C LYS A 74 -12.14 10.20 8.77
N ILE A 75 -11.48 10.73 7.75
CA ILE A 75 -11.45 10.11 6.42
C ILE A 75 -10.53 8.89 6.46
N ASN A 76 -9.36 8.99 7.11
CA ASN A 76 -8.43 7.88 7.31
C ASN A 76 -9.09 6.72 8.05
N LYS A 77 -9.88 7.02 9.09
CA LYS A 77 -10.67 5.99 9.78
C LYS A 77 -11.60 5.24 8.83
N LYS A 78 -12.27 5.95 7.90
CA LYS A 78 -13.15 5.30 6.92
C LYS A 78 -12.39 4.39 5.97
N ILE A 79 -11.18 4.77 5.54
CA ILE A 79 -10.31 3.89 4.74
C ILE A 79 -9.97 2.63 5.53
N LYS A 80 -9.58 2.76 6.79
CA LYS A 80 -9.28 1.62 7.68
C LYS A 80 -10.48 0.69 7.79
N ASP A 81 -11.67 1.21 8.13
CA ASP A 81 -12.90 0.43 8.26
C ASP A 81 -13.22 -0.36 6.97
N LEU A 82 -12.98 0.25 5.80
CA LEU A 82 -13.20 -0.40 4.50
C LEU A 82 -12.16 -1.50 4.22
N LEU A 83 -10.89 -1.27 4.52
CA LEU A 83 -9.83 -2.27 4.37
C LEU A 83 -10.03 -3.44 5.33
N GLU A 84 -10.43 -3.19 6.57
CA GLU A 84 -10.75 -4.23 7.55
C GLU A 84 -11.96 -5.07 7.11
N ALA A 85 -12.98 -4.44 6.51
CA ALA A 85 -14.10 -5.16 5.91
C ALA A 85 -13.70 -6.05 4.72
N LYS A 86 -12.56 -5.79 4.09
CA LYS A 86 -11.96 -6.62 3.05
C LYS A 86 -10.98 -7.68 3.58
N GLY A 87 -10.82 -7.77 4.90
CA GLY A 87 -9.98 -8.79 5.53
C GLY A 87 -8.54 -8.37 5.81
N TYR A 88 -8.17 -7.11 5.57
CA TYR A 88 -6.87 -6.59 5.97
C TYR A 88 -6.84 -6.28 7.47
N LEU A 89 -5.70 -6.49 8.10
CA LEU A 89 -5.46 -5.95 9.44
C LEU A 89 -4.80 -4.58 9.29
N THR A 90 -5.44 -3.53 9.83
CA THR A 90 -4.88 -2.18 9.80
C THR A 90 -4.46 -1.72 11.19
N LEU A 91 -3.30 -1.09 11.28
CA LEU A 91 -2.78 -0.56 12.55
C LEU A 91 -2.38 0.90 12.37
N ASP A 92 -2.73 1.71 13.38
CA ASP A 92 -2.09 3.02 13.59
C ASP A 92 -0.69 2.77 14.17
N GLN A 93 0.34 3.38 13.65
CA GLN A 93 1.70 3.20 14.18
C GLN A 93 1.88 3.76 15.60
N THR A 94 1.00 4.62 16.07
CA THR A 94 0.91 5.05 17.48
C THR A 94 0.85 3.90 18.46
N GLN A 95 0.28 2.76 18.07
CA GLN A 95 0.15 1.59 18.95
C GLN A 95 1.41 0.70 18.98
N GLN A 96 2.28 0.75 17.97
CA GLN A 96 3.53 -0.02 17.94
C GLN A 96 4.76 0.75 18.43
N GLY A 97 4.70 2.06 18.48
CA GLY A 97 5.82 2.96 18.78
C GLY A 97 5.77 3.64 20.14
N LYS A 98 5.26 3.01 21.21
CA LYS A 98 5.64 3.40 22.58
C LYS A 98 7.08 2.98 22.86
N SER A 99 8.00 3.49 22.06
CA SER A 99 9.41 3.44 22.35
C SER A 99 9.75 4.58 23.31
N LEU A 100 10.30 4.23 24.37
CA LEU A 100 11.12 4.74 25.46
C LEU A 100 11.68 6.18 25.45
N LYS A 101 11.38 7.05 24.47
CA LYS A 101 11.78 8.49 24.51
C LYS A 101 10.68 9.33 23.85
N GLY A 102 9.88 9.97 24.70
CA GLY A 102 8.98 11.04 24.26
C GLY A 102 9.74 12.14 23.54
N LYS A 103 9.36 12.39 22.32
CA LYS A 103 9.19 13.62 21.57
C LYS A 103 9.31 13.31 20.07
N GLU A 104 8.26 13.66 19.30
CA GLU A 104 8.24 13.83 17.85
C GLU A 104 8.61 12.63 16.96
N ALA A 105 7.96 11.49 17.14
CA ALA A 105 7.80 10.55 16.03
C ALA A 105 6.46 10.89 15.35
N GLY A 106 6.51 11.58 14.23
CA GLY A 106 5.33 11.74 13.38
C GLY A 106 4.83 10.36 12.98
N GLU A 107 3.58 10.08 13.28
CA GLU A 107 2.96 8.76 13.11
C GLU A 107 2.55 8.55 11.68
N ILE A 108 2.81 7.36 11.10
CA ILE A 108 2.22 7.00 9.81
C ILE A 108 0.73 6.75 10.00
N ASP A 109 -0.09 7.08 8.97
CA ASP A 109 -1.52 7.02 9.15
C ASP A 109 -2.04 5.59 9.23
N ILE A 110 -1.61 4.70 8.32
CA ILE A 110 -2.09 3.31 8.28
C ILE A 110 -0.96 2.36 7.88
N LEU A 111 -0.71 1.34 8.70
CA LEU A 111 0.06 0.17 8.35
C LEU A 111 -0.89 -0.97 7.98
N ILE A 112 -0.73 -1.53 6.79
CA ILE A 112 -1.54 -2.66 6.29
C ILE A 112 -0.79 -3.96 6.51
N LYS A 113 -1.49 -4.96 7.04
CA LYS A 113 -0.98 -6.33 7.22
C LYS A 113 -1.89 -7.35 6.53
N VAL A 114 -1.27 -8.39 5.98
CA VAL A 114 -1.91 -9.60 5.49
C VAL A 114 -1.34 -10.78 6.27
N ASN A 115 -2.18 -11.61 6.87
CA ASN A 115 -1.74 -12.74 7.71
C ASN A 115 -0.69 -12.34 8.78
N ASN A 116 -0.91 -11.19 9.44
CA ASN A 116 -0.02 -10.56 10.42
C ASN A 116 1.33 -10.03 9.85
N PHE A 117 1.63 -10.19 8.58
CA PHE A 117 2.81 -9.61 7.94
C PHE A 117 2.53 -8.20 7.41
N PRO A 118 3.35 -7.20 7.72
CA PRO A 118 3.20 -5.88 7.15
C PRO A 118 3.54 -5.92 5.66
N VAL A 119 2.66 -5.33 4.83
CA VAL A 119 2.76 -5.38 3.37
C VAL A 119 2.82 -4.01 2.70
N ALA A 120 2.27 -2.97 3.34
CA ALA A 120 2.26 -1.62 2.79
C ALA A 120 2.00 -0.56 3.87
N LEU A 121 2.37 0.68 3.56
CA LEU A 121 2.02 1.88 4.31
C LEU A 121 1.12 2.78 3.48
N ILE A 122 0.13 3.39 4.14
CA ILE A 122 -0.61 4.53 3.60
C ILE A 122 -0.26 5.75 4.44
N GLU A 123 0.10 6.81 3.76
CA GLU A 123 0.18 8.16 4.28
C GLU A 123 -0.88 9.00 3.57
N ALA A 124 -1.64 9.78 4.31
CA ALA A 124 -2.71 10.59 3.76
C ALA A 124 -2.47 12.08 4.04
N MET A 125 -3.04 12.95 3.22
CA MET A 125 -2.92 14.39 3.42
C MET A 125 -4.08 15.15 2.77
N LYS A 126 -4.41 16.32 3.32
CA LYS A 126 -5.39 17.23 2.71
C LYS A 126 -4.67 18.34 1.94
N LEU A 127 -5.06 18.55 0.69
CA LEU A 127 -4.46 19.54 -0.18
C LEU A 127 -5.51 20.50 -0.78
N LYS A 128 -5.30 21.80 -0.65
CA LYS A 128 -6.05 22.85 -1.38
C LYS A 128 -5.31 23.33 -2.62
N TYR A 129 -4.00 23.25 -2.60
CA TYR A 129 -3.07 23.57 -3.68
C TYR A 129 -1.89 22.60 -3.62
N VAL A 130 -1.07 22.57 -4.66
CA VAL A 130 0.13 21.73 -4.69
C VAL A 130 1.20 22.34 -3.78
N ASP A 131 1.23 21.89 -2.54
CA ASP A 131 2.23 22.27 -1.54
C ASP A 131 3.41 21.29 -1.64
N LYS A 132 4.47 21.75 -2.29
CA LYS A 132 5.64 20.92 -2.61
C LYS A 132 6.35 20.38 -1.38
N ASP A 133 6.56 21.24 -0.38
CA ASP A 133 7.28 20.88 0.84
C ASP A 133 6.46 19.89 1.68
N TYR A 134 5.16 20.11 1.73
CA TYR A 134 4.24 19.24 2.45
C TYR A 134 4.16 17.84 1.81
N ILE A 135 4.03 17.77 0.49
CA ILE A 135 4.03 16.50 -0.27
C ILE A 135 5.37 15.77 -0.07
N CYS A 136 6.50 16.47 -0.20
CA CYS A 136 7.82 15.89 -0.01
C CYS A 136 7.99 15.30 1.39
N LYS A 137 7.56 16.01 2.44
CA LYS A 137 7.61 15.54 3.83
C LYS A 137 6.82 14.23 4.02
N HIS A 138 5.62 14.11 3.44
CA HIS A 138 4.82 12.88 3.54
C HIS A 138 5.48 11.71 2.80
N ILE A 139 6.08 11.94 1.64
CA ILE A 139 6.84 10.91 0.93
C ILE A 139 8.05 10.46 1.74
N GLN A 140 8.83 11.39 2.30
CA GLN A 140 9.97 11.07 3.17
C GLN A 140 9.52 10.29 4.41
N LYS A 141 8.37 10.62 4.96
CA LYS A 141 7.77 9.94 6.11
C LYS A 141 7.47 8.48 5.80
N ILE A 142 6.85 8.17 4.65
CA ILE A 142 6.62 6.79 4.19
C ILE A 142 7.92 5.99 4.27
N TYR A 143 8.99 6.46 3.63
CA TYR A 143 10.26 5.73 3.55
C TYR A 143 11.05 5.69 4.85
N LYS A 144 10.81 6.63 5.75
CA LYS A 144 11.35 6.59 7.11
C LYS A 144 10.74 5.46 7.93
N TYR A 145 9.45 5.17 7.73
CA TYR A 145 8.73 4.12 8.46
C TYR A 145 8.72 2.77 7.75
N ASP A 146 8.90 2.75 6.43
CA ASP A 146 9.13 1.53 5.68
C ASP A 146 10.55 1.02 5.88
N THR A 147 10.80 0.40 7.02
CA THR A 147 12.14 -0.15 7.38
C THR A 147 12.44 -1.48 6.69
N LEU A 148 11.40 -2.21 6.29
CA LEU A 148 11.53 -3.53 5.66
C LEU A 148 11.66 -3.46 4.13
N GLY A 149 11.25 -2.36 3.48
CA GLY A 149 11.24 -2.23 2.03
C GLY A 149 10.05 -2.93 1.39
N TYR A 150 8.85 -2.46 1.70
CA TYR A 150 7.63 -3.01 1.09
C TYR A 150 7.66 -2.84 -0.43
N SER A 151 7.05 -3.80 -1.12
CA SER A 151 6.95 -3.78 -2.58
C SER A 151 6.11 -2.61 -3.10
N GLN A 152 5.22 -2.07 -2.28
CA GLN A 152 4.35 -0.94 -2.61
C GLN A 152 3.96 -0.14 -1.37
N ASN A 153 3.81 1.16 -1.56
CA ASN A 153 3.33 2.12 -0.57
C ASN A 153 2.37 3.13 -1.23
N TYR A 154 1.58 3.84 -0.44
CA TYR A 154 0.51 4.69 -0.93
C TYR A 154 0.55 6.07 -0.30
N LEU A 155 0.44 7.10 -1.12
CA LEU A 155 0.22 8.48 -0.72
C LEU A 155 -1.16 8.91 -1.20
N ILE A 156 -2.10 9.07 -0.27
CA ILE A 156 -3.49 9.47 -0.57
C ILE A 156 -3.64 10.96 -0.31
N SER A 157 -4.10 11.71 -1.31
CA SER A 157 -4.34 13.14 -1.21
C SER A 157 -5.83 13.46 -1.32
N TYR A 158 -6.42 13.98 -0.24
CA TYR A 158 -7.77 14.53 -0.23
C TYR A 158 -7.73 15.96 -0.78
N VAL A 159 -8.15 16.13 -2.03
CA VAL A 159 -7.99 17.41 -2.76
C VAL A 159 -9.24 18.26 -2.66
N ASP A 160 -9.14 19.36 -1.92
CA ASP A 160 -10.18 20.39 -1.79
C ASP A 160 -9.89 21.55 -2.75
N SER A 161 -10.08 21.34 -4.05
CA SER A 161 -9.81 22.33 -5.09
C SER A 161 -10.91 22.36 -6.16
N LYS A 162 -11.53 23.53 -6.37
CA LYS A 162 -12.56 23.73 -7.42
C LYS A 162 -12.07 23.40 -8.84
N ARG A 163 -10.77 23.40 -9.08
CA ARG A 163 -10.14 23.13 -10.38
C ARG A 163 -9.30 21.85 -10.31
N PHE A 164 -9.95 20.73 -10.04
CA PHE A 164 -9.28 19.45 -9.79
C PHE A 164 -8.35 19.04 -10.93
N GLU A 165 -8.78 19.16 -12.19
CA GLU A 165 -7.94 18.86 -13.34
C GLU A 165 -6.65 19.69 -13.38
N ASN A 166 -6.75 21.01 -13.15
CA ASN A 166 -5.57 21.88 -13.10
C ASN A 166 -4.66 21.54 -11.92
N PHE A 167 -5.25 21.14 -10.79
CA PHE A 167 -4.50 20.64 -9.64
C PHE A 167 -3.73 19.37 -10.03
N CYS A 168 -4.37 18.41 -10.65
CA CYS A 168 -3.76 17.14 -11.09
C CYS A 168 -2.61 17.36 -12.08
N LYS A 169 -2.76 18.27 -13.06
CA LYS A 169 -1.69 18.63 -13.99
C LYS A 169 -0.46 19.19 -13.28
N ARG A 170 -0.65 20.10 -12.30
CA ARG A 170 0.44 20.68 -11.50
C ARG A 170 1.08 19.64 -10.58
N TYR A 171 0.27 18.80 -9.96
CA TYR A 171 0.73 17.70 -9.10
C TYR A 171 1.59 16.72 -9.87
N ASN A 172 1.12 16.24 -11.04
CA ASN A 172 1.86 15.35 -11.91
C ASN A 172 3.20 15.94 -12.36
N LYS A 173 3.20 17.23 -12.74
CA LYS A 173 4.45 17.92 -13.06
C LYS A 173 5.41 17.90 -11.88
N TYR A 174 4.94 18.24 -10.68
CA TYR A 174 5.77 18.29 -9.48
C TYR A 174 6.37 16.94 -9.11
N ILE A 175 5.56 15.86 -9.06
CA ILE A 175 6.06 14.54 -8.67
C ILE A 175 7.06 13.95 -9.68
N LYS A 176 7.06 14.41 -10.92
CA LYS A 176 8.08 14.05 -11.94
C LYS A 176 9.39 14.81 -11.78
N GLU A 177 9.35 16.01 -11.22
CA GLU A 177 10.50 16.89 -11.08
C GLU A 177 11.15 16.82 -9.69
N MET A 178 10.44 16.26 -8.69
CA MET A 178 10.95 16.17 -7.32
C MET A 178 12.03 15.11 -7.15
N GLU A 179 12.85 15.26 -6.12
CA GLU A 179 13.80 14.23 -5.70
C GLU A 179 13.12 13.21 -4.80
N TYR A 180 13.28 11.93 -5.13
CA TYR A 180 12.81 10.81 -4.31
C TYR A 180 13.95 10.26 -3.45
N PRO A 181 13.65 9.59 -2.31
CA PRO A 181 14.69 8.97 -1.47
C PRO A 181 15.47 7.85 -2.18
N TYR A 182 14.93 7.31 -3.27
CA TYR A 182 15.54 6.27 -4.09
C TYR A 182 15.49 6.63 -5.57
N ALA A 183 16.37 5.98 -6.37
CA ALA A 183 16.43 6.20 -7.80
C ALA A 183 15.10 5.88 -8.49
N VAL A 184 14.60 6.81 -9.27
CA VAL A 184 13.38 6.59 -10.07
C VAL A 184 13.73 5.74 -11.29
N ILE A 185 12.99 4.63 -11.47
CA ILE A 185 13.12 3.76 -12.64
C ILE A 185 12.12 4.19 -13.71
N ASN A 186 10.86 4.43 -13.32
CA ASN A 186 9.79 4.77 -14.25
C ASN A 186 8.70 5.57 -13.55
N PHE A 187 8.02 6.40 -14.36
CA PHE A 187 6.77 7.07 -14.04
C PHE A 187 5.69 6.56 -14.98
N ASP A 188 4.68 5.89 -14.44
CA ASP A 188 3.48 5.58 -15.21
C ASP A 188 2.45 6.68 -14.96
N ASN A 189 2.11 7.40 -16.03
CA ASN A 189 1.00 8.33 -16.00
C ASN A 189 -0.30 7.52 -16.00
N GLU A 190 -1.17 7.85 -15.06
CA GLU A 190 -2.54 7.35 -14.99
C GLU A 190 -2.72 5.86 -15.32
N ILE A 191 -2.87 5.06 -14.27
CA ILE A 191 -3.32 3.69 -14.42
C ILE A 191 -4.78 3.73 -14.90
N GLU A 192 -5.13 2.90 -15.86
CA GLU A 192 -6.28 2.88 -16.77
C GLU A 192 -7.71 3.12 -16.23
N ARG A 193 -7.92 3.43 -14.96
CA ARG A 193 -9.24 3.79 -14.44
C ARG A 193 -9.46 5.29 -14.56
N GLN A 194 -10.17 5.68 -15.59
CA GLN A 194 -10.48 7.08 -15.88
C GLN A 194 -11.72 7.55 -15.12
N TYR A 195 -11.52 8.07 -13.92
CA TYR A 195 -12.54 8.85 -13.23
C TYR A 195 -12.20 10.34 -13.28
N SER A 196 -13.19 11.20 -13.52
CA SER A 196 -12.98 12.64 -13.50
C SER A 196 -12.55 13.16 -12.12
N GLU A 197 -12.97 12.48 -11.07
CA GLU A 197 -12.82 12.90 -9.67
C GLU A 197 -11.79 12.08 -8.87
N LEU A 198 -11.11 11.15 -9.52
CA LEU A 198 -10.06 10.32 -8.95
C LEU A 198 -8.90 10.19 -9.95
N ARG A 199 -7.67 10.45 -9.50
CA ARG A 199 -6.46 10.30 -10.31
C ARG A 199 -5.41 9.50 -9.57
N THR A 200 -4.72 8.65 -10.30
CA THR A 200 -3.64 7.83 -9.76
C THR A 200 -2.37 8.00 -10.60
N TYR A 201 -1.23 8.06 -9.91
CA TYR A 201 0.09 8.04 -10.55
C TYR A 201 0.93 6.98 -9.86
N LYS A 202 1.78 6.31 -10.61
CA LYS A 202 2.67 5.26 -10.14
C LYS A 202 4.11 5.66 -10.38
N VAL A 203 4.88 5.63 -9.31
CA VAL A 203 6.33 5.89 -9.36
C VAL A 203 7.03 4.60 -8.97
N LYS A 204 7.84 4.07 -9.88
CA LYS A 204 8.66 2.90 -9.63
C LYS A 204 10.07 3.35 -9.21
N LEU A 205 10.52 2.87 -8.06
CA LEU A 205 11.78 3.24 -7.44
C LEU A 205 12.68 2.01 -7.27
N LYS A 206 14.01 2.22 -7.26
CA LYS A 206 15.00 1.18 -7.00
C LYS A 206 15.59 1.36 -5.61
N ARG A 207 15.23 0.47 -4.68
CA ARG A 207 15.74 0.47 -3.31
C ARG A 207 16.63 -0.75 -3.11
N GLU A 208 17.94 -0.54 -2.84
CA GLU A 208 18.90 -1.62 -2.56
C GLU A 208 18.79 -2.81 -3.55
N GLY A 209 18.66 -2.50 -4.84
CA GLY A 209 18.52 -3.52 -5.88
C GLY A 209 17.11 -4.09 -6.08
N ILE A 210 16.15 -3.77 -5.22
CA ILE A 210 14.76 -4.24 -5.29
C ILE A 210 13.85 -3.12 -5.79
N ASP A 211 12.89 -3.47 -6.63
CA ASP A 211 11.88 -2.52 -7.11
C ASP A 211 10.80 -2.31 -6.06
N THR A 212 10.47 -1.06 -5.75
CA THR A 212 9.33 -0.66 -4.92
C THR A 212 8.48 0.35 -5.67
N ILE A 213 7.19 0.40 -5.35
CA ILE A 213 6.23 1.27 -6.02
C ILE A 213 5.64 2.24 -5.00
N LEU A 214 5.61 3.53 -5.35
CA LEU A 214 4.81 4.52 -4.67
C LEU A 214 3.61 4.89 -5.54
N TYR A 215 2.42 4.62 -5.04
CA TYR A 215 1.19 5.08 -5.66
C TYR A 215 0.77 6.42 -5.07
N HIS A 216 0.49 7.39 -5.93
CA HIS A 216 -0.13 8.66 -5.57
C HIS A 216 -1.61 8.59 -5.97
N ILE A 217 -2.51 8.75 -5.02
CA ILE A 217 -3.96 8.67 -5.23
C ILE A 217 -4.56 10.02 -4.86
N LEU A 218 -5.13 10.74 -5.81
CA LEU A 218 -5.77 12.04 -5.61
C LEU A 218 -7.29 11.85 -5.63
N ILE A 219 -7.94 12.20 -4.54
CA ILE A 219 -9.40 12.10 -4.38
C ILE A 219 -9.97 13.51 -4.31
N HIS A 220 -10.86 13.86 -5.24
CA HIS A 220 -11.53 15.17 -5.25
C HIS A 220 -12.61 15.22 -4.17
N MET A 221 -12.52 16.20 -3.26
CA MET A 221 -13.36 16.30 -2.06
C MET A 221 -14.28 17.54 -2.08
N GLN A 222 -14.67 18.03 -3.26
CA GLN A 222 -15.65 19.11 -3.42
C GLN A 222 -16.98 18.66 -4.00
#